data_944d1019a8f523ee25740f214e36ef7c
#
_entry.id   944d1019a8f523ee25740f214e36ef7c
#
_cell.length_a   1.000
_cell.length_b   1.000
_cell.length_c   1.000
_cell.angle_alpha   90.00
_cell.angle_beta   90.00
_cell.angle_gamma   90.00
#
_symmetry.space_group_name_H-M   'P 1'
#
loop_
_entity.id
_entity.type
_entity.pdbx_description
1 polymer ?
#
loop_
_entity_poly.entity_id
_entity_poly.type
_entity_poly.pdbx_seq_one_letter_code
_entity_poly.pdbx_strand_id
1 'polypeptide(L)'
;MRSFKNIAALIRTKRINHPKSYSQSDLSLLLGYKNGQFISNVERGLCNVPLKMMKKISEVLDISADEIKTSILKDHEETLTNYFNKSPAKKMSSREMENSEVI
;
A
#
# COMPACT_ATOMS: atom_id res chain seq x y z
N MET A 1 -3.08 -7.26 -10.85
CA MET A 1 -2.06 -6.34 -10.38
C MET A 1 -2.29 -5.97 -8.92
N ARG A 2 -1.23 -5.89 -8.16
CA ARG A 2 -1.33 -5.60 -6.76
C ARG A 2 -1.54 -4.11 -6.52
N SER A 3 -2.45 -3.78 -5.61
CA SER A 3 -2.74 -2.38 -5.28
C SER A 3 -1.92 -1.92 -4.08
N PHE A 4 -1.35 -0.72 -4.17
CA PHE A 4 -0.67 -0.06 -3.06
C PHE A 4 -1.27 1.33 -2.81
N LYS A 5 -2.44 1.56 -3.35
CA LYS A 5 -3.05 2.89 -3.38
C LYS A 5 -3.29 3.48 -1.99
N ASN A 6 -3.82 2.66 -1.07
CA ASN A 6 -4.16 3.16 0.25
C ASN A 6 -2.94 3.44 1.10
N ILE A 7 -1.94 2.54 1.06
CA ILE A 7 -0.71 2.77 1.82
C ILE A 7 0.08 3.95 1.26
N ALA A 8 0.07 4.10 -0.07
CA ALA A 8 0.73 5.23 -0.72
C ALA A 8 0.10 6.56 -0.28
N ALA A 9 -1.23 6.63 -0.26
CA ALA A 9 -1.94 7.83 0.15
C ALA A 9 -1.69 8.15 1.63
N LEU A 10 -1.67 7.13 2.48
CA LEU A 10 -1.40 7.32 3.89
C LEU A 10 -0.01 7.92 4.11
N ILE A 11 1.00 7.36 3.48
CA ILE A 11 2.38 7.83 3.64
C ILE A 11 2.50 9.27 3.14
N ARG A 12 1.94 9.54 1.97
CA ARG A 12 1.99 10.89 1.41
C ARG A 12 1.32 11.92 2.32
N THR A 13 0.12 11.61 2.79
CA THR A 13 -0.64 12.51 3.65
C THR A 13 0.11 12.79 4.94
N LYS A 14 0.63 11.75 5.57
CA LYS A 14 1.37 11.91 6.83
C LYS A 14 2.67 12.69 6.63
N ARG A 15 3.35 12.49 5.49
CA ARG A 15 4.56 13.25 5.20
C ARG A 15 4.26 14.73 5.03
N ILE A 16 3.26 15.04 4.22
CA ILE A 16 2.92 16.44 3.92
C ILE A 16 2.44 17.18 5.18
N ASN A 17 1.68 16.49 6.03
CA ASN A 17 1.10 17.10 7.21
C ASN A 17 2.01 17.03 8.45
N HIS A 18 3.17 16.41 8.33
CA HIS A 18 4.09 16.32 9.46
C HIS A 18 4.64 17.70 9.82
N PRO A 19 4.78 18.02 11.13
CA PRO A 19 5.29 19.33 11.54
C PRO A 19 6.64 19.71 10.94
N LYS A 20 7.48 18.72 10.65
CA LYS A 20 8.79 18.97 10.04
C LYS A 20 8.73 19.12 8.53
N SER A 21 7.59 18.92 7.92
CA SER A 21 7.38 19.15 6.48
C SER A 21 8.44 18.45 5.62
N TYR A 22 8.69 17.16 5.89
CA TYR A 22 9.67 16.41 5.12
C TYR A 22 9.35 16.41 3.64
N SER A 23 10.37 16.65 2.80
CA SER A 23 10.26 16.40 1.38
C SER A 23 10.39 14.89 1.13
N GLN A 24 10.10 14.46 -0.10
CA GLN A 24 10.32 13.07 -0.47
C GLN A 24 11.80 12.69 -0.29
N SER A 25 12.69 13.60 -0.65
CA SER A 25 14.13 13.38 -0.48
C SER A 25 14.51 13.29 0.98
N ASP A 26 14.00 14.20 1.81
CA ASP A 26 14.30 14.19 3.24
C ASP A 26 13.90 12.86 3.87
N LEU A 27 12.68 12.41 3.59
CA LEU A 27 12.20 11.17 4.17
C LEU A 27 13.01 9.97 3.68
N SER A 28 13.30 9.93 2.37
CA SER A 28 14.11 8.84 1.81
C SER A 28 15.49 8.78 2.46
N LEU A 29 16.13 9.93 2.65
CA LEU A 29 17.46 9.98 3.28
C LEU A 29 17.43 9.48 4.71
N LEU A 30 16.37 9.84 5.46
CA LEU A 30 16.20 9.33 6.83
C LEU A 30 16.06 7.82 6.88
N LEU A 31 15.53 7.24 5.82
CA LEU A 31 15.37 5.79 5.72
C LEU A 31 16.60 5.08 5.20
N GLY A 32 17.65 5.83 4.84
CA GLY A 32 18.92 5.24 4.39
C GLY A 32 19.07 5.17 2.89
N TYR A 33 18.20 5.81 2.13
CA TYR A 33 18.34 5.83 0.66
C TYR A 33 19.11 7.05 0.21
N LYS A 34 19.65 7.00 -1.01
CA LYS A 34 20.53 8.06 -1.51
C LYS A 34 19.79 9.29 -2.03
N ASN A 35 18.53 9.12 -2.45
CA ASN A 35 17.77 10.23 -3.01
C ASN A 35 16.28 9.95 -2.77
N GLY A 36 15.42 10.84 -3.28
CA GLY A 36 13.99 10.76 -3.05
C GLY A 36 13.23 9.74 -3.87
N GLN A 37 13.92 8.96 -4.71
CA GLN A 37 13.23 8.07 -5.65
C GLN A 37 12.41 7.00 -4.95
N PHE A 38 12.91 6.46 -3.83
CA PHE A 38 12.18 5.42 -3.11
C PHE A 38 10.80 5.92 -2.65
N ILE A 39 10.77 7.05 -1.94
CA ILE A 39 9.50 7.58 -1.45
C ILE A 39 8.62 8.06 -2.60
N SER A 40 9.23 8.63 -3.64
CA SER A 40 8.48 9.01 -4.84
C SER A 40 7.73 7.80 -5.42
N ASN A 41 8.43 6.68 -5.56
CA ASN A 41 7.81 5.46 -6.09
C ASN A 41 6.74 4.90 -5.16
N VAL A 42 6.99 4.93 -3.86
CA VAL A 42 6.00 4.47 -2.87
C VAL A 42 4.73 5.31 -2.96
N GLU A 43 4.87 6.63 -3.00
CA GLU A 43 3.70 7.52 -3.01
C GLU A 43 2.92 7.47 -4.31
N ARG A 44 3.54 7.00 -5.39
CA ARG A 44 2.85 6.79 -6.65
C ARG A 44 2.25 5.39 -6.77
N GLY A 45 2.40 4.58 -5.72
CA GLY A 45 1.87 3.23 -5.72
C GLY A 45 2.60 2.27 -6.63
N LEU A 46 3.85 2.56 -6.96
CA LEU A 46 4.62 1.76 -7.92
C LEU A 46 5.38 0.60 -7.28
N CYS A 47 5.54 0.61 -5.97
CA CYS A 47 6.29 -0.46 -5.32
C CYS A 47 5.75 -0.75 -3.94
N ASN A 48 6.06 -1.95 -3.47
CA ASN A 48 5.73 -2.37 -2.11
C ASN A 48 6.78 -1.81 -1.15
N VAL A 49 6.37 -1.63 0.11
CA VAL A 49 7.28 -1.20 1.16
C VAL A 49 7.60 -2.41 2.04
N PRO A 50 8.87 -2.80 2.15
CA PRO A 50 9.23 -3.90 3.05
C PRO A 50 8.79 -3.59 4.48
N LEU A 51 8.41 -4.61 5.24
CA LEU A 51 7.93 -4.40 6.61
C LEU A 51 8.92 -3.64 7.48
N LYS A 52 10.21 -3.91 7.30
CA LYS A 52 11.24 -3.20 8.04
C LYS A 52 11.23 -1.70 7.77
N MET A 53 11.07 -1.33 6.50
CA MET A 53 10.96 0.08 6.12
C MET A 53 9.64 0.67 6.59
N MET A 54 8.56 -0.11 6.55
CA MET A 54 7.26 0.35 7.02
C MET A 54 7.33 0.75 8.49
N LYS A 55 8.04 -0.04 9.30
CA LYS A 55 8.23 0.30 10.70
C LYS A 55 8.99 1.61 10.87
N LYS A 56 10.07 1.81 10.09
CA LYS A 56 10.82 3.06 10.14
C LYS A 56 9.98 4.25 9.72
N ILE A 57 9.20 4.10 8.66
CA ILE A 57 8.32 5.18 8.17
C ILE A 57 7.31 5.53 9.26
N SER A 58 6.74 4.53 9.92
CA SER A 58 5.76 4.78 10.98
C SER A 58 6.38 5.56 12.14
N GLU A 59 7.62 5.28 12.48
CA GLU A 59 8.32 5.97 13.56
C GLU A 59 8.64 7.41 13.18
N VAL A 60 9.11 7.63 11.97
CA VAL A 60 9.48 8.96 11.51
C VAL A 60 8.25 9.86 11.35
N LEU A 61 7.16 9.32 10.83
CA LEU A 61 5.95 10.10 10.52
C LEU A 61 4.86 10.01 11.59
N ASP A 62 5.12 9.30 12.69
CA ASP A 62 4.14 9.12 13.77
C ASP A 62 2.83 8.50 13.27
N ILE A 63 2.94 7.45 12.47
CA ILE A 63 1.78 6.73 11.97
C ILE A 63 1.51 5.56 12.91
N SER A 64 0.26 5.41 13.35
CA SER A 64 -0.09 4.30 14.24
C SER A 64 -0.05 2.97 13.48
N ALA A 65 0.17 1.89 14.23
CA ALA A 65 0.15 0.55 13.64
C ALA A 65 -1.22 0.24 13.05
N ASP A 66 -2.30 0.71 13.68
CA ASP A 66 -3.65 0.49 13.17
C ASP A 66 -3.89 1.16 11.83
N GLU A 67 -3.40 2.38 11.66
CA GLU A 67 -3.52 3.07 10.37
C GLU A 67 -2.81 2.31 9.28
N ILE A 68 -1.60 1.81 9.57
CA ILE A 68 -0.82 1.05 8.61
C ILE A 68 -1.52 -0.26 8.26
N LYS A 69 -1.95 -1.01 9.28
CA LYS A 69 -2.65 -2.27 9.06
C LYS A 69 -3.90 -2.08 8.22
N THR A 70 -4.71 -1.08 8.56
CA THR A 70 -5.95 -0.81 7.84
C THR A 70 -5.67 -0.50 6.37
N SER A 71 -4.66 0.31 6.10
CA SER A 71 -4.31 0.67 4.72
C SER A 71 -3.82 -0.53 3.93
N ILE A 72 -2.96 -1.34 4.52
CA ILE A 72 -2.42 -2.54 3.86
C ILE A 72 -3.54 -3.54 3.60
N LEU A 73 -4.44 -3.74 4.57
CA LEU A 73 -5.56 -4.66 4.40
C LEU A 73 -6.50 -4.18 3.30
N LYS A 74 -6.75 -2.89 3.21
CA LYS A 74 -7.56 -2.34 2.12
C LYS A 74 -6.91 -2.57 0.76
N ASP A 75 -5.60 -2.36 0.67
CA ASP A 75 -4.89 -2.60 -0.57
C ASP A 75 -4.97 -4.07 -0.97
N HIS A 76 -4.82 -4.97 0.00
CA HIS A 76 -4.91 -6.38 -0.28
C HIS A 76 -6.32 -6.78 -0.72
N GLU A 77 -7.33 -6.23 -0.05
CA GLU A 77 -8.71 -6.48 -0.42
C GLU A 77 -9.00 -6.01 -1.86
N GLU A 78 -8.51 -4.83 -2.21
CA GLU A 78 -8.67 -4.31 -3.56
C GLU A 78 -7.95 -5.18 -4.59
N THR A 79 -6.78 -5.68 -4.24
CA THR A 79 -6.03 -6.57 -5.10
C THR A 79 -6.82 -7.84 -5.39
N LEU A 80 -7.39 -8.44 -4.34
CA LEU A 80 -8.19 -9.65 -4.49
C LEU A 80 -9.45 -9.39 -5.30
N THR A 81 -10.13 -8.28 -5.03
CA THR A 81 -11.34 -7.91 -5.75
C THR A 81 -11.04 -7.74 -7.23
N ASN A 82 -9.97 -7.00 -7.55
CA ASN A 82 -9.58 -6.78 -8.93
C ASN A 82 -9.23 -8.08 -9.64
N TYR A 83 -8.50 -8.95 -8.94
CA TYR A 83 -8.10 -10.23 -9.51
C TYR A 83 -9.32 -11.08 -9.87
N PHE A 84 -10.26 -11.22 -8.94
CA PHE A 84 -11.42 -12.06 -9.18
C PHE A 84 -12.39 -11.42 -10.16
N ASN A 85 -12.52 -10.12 -10.17
CA ASN A 85 -13.38 -9.45 -11.13
C ASN A 85 -12.86 -9.52 -12.56
N LYS A 86 -11.54 -9.63 -12.73
CA LYS A 86 -10.95 -9.78 -14.05
C LYS A 86 -11.03 -11.19 -14.58
N SER A 87 -11.23 -12.15 -13.70
CA SER A 87 -11.20 -13.53 -14.12
C SER A 87 -12.44 -13.87 -14.92
N PRO A 88 -12.29 -14.27 -16.17
CA PRO A 88 -13.43 -14.67 -16.98
C PRO A 88 -14.05 -15.96 -16.47
N ALA A 89 -13.29 -16.70 -15.70
CA ALA A 89 -13.80 -17.91 -15.13
C ALA A 89 -14.92 -17.66 -14.18
N LYS A 90 -15.04 -16.52 -13.81
CA LYS A 90 -16.05 -16.24 -12.98
C LYS A 90 -17.22 -16.18 -13.67
N LYS A 91 -17.15 -16.50 -14.54
CA LYS A 91 -18.24 -16.57 -15.13
C LYS A 91 -18.81 -17.79 -14.89
N MET A 92 -18.30 -18.28 -14.43
CA MET A 92 -18.76 -19.01 -14.09
C MET A 92 -19.08 -19.14 -13.28
N SER A 93 -18.95 -19.04 -13.10
CA SER A 93 -19.57 -19.06 -12.59
C SER A 93 -20.05 -19.29 -12.13
N SER A 94 -20.12 -19.49 -12.00
CA SER A 94 -20.79 -19.64 -11.69
C SER A 94 -20.99 -20.35 -11.37
N ARG A 95 -20.90 -20.70 -11.50
CA ARG A 95 -21.26 -21.30 -11.14
C ARG A 95 -20.74 -21.67 -10.60
N GLU A 96 -20.41 -21.91 -10.74
CA GLU A 96 -20.20 -22.05 -10.34
C GLU A 96 -19.93 -22.00 -9.51
N MET A 97 -19.80 -22.06 -9.22
CA MET A 97 -19.89 -21.85 -8.55
C MET A 97 -20.14 -22.08 -7.95
N GLU A 98 -20.05 -22.40 -7.93
CA GLU A 98 -20.59 -22.53 -7.44
C GLU A 98 -20.47 -22.88 -6.82
N ASN A 99 -20.20 -23.23 -6.87
CA ASN A 99 -20.30 -23.42 -6.33
C ASN A 99 -19.82 -23.48 -5.82
N SER A 100 -19.34 -23.47 -5.67
CA SER A 100 -19.09 -23.35 -5.28
C SER A 100 -18.60 -23.52 -4.68
N GLU A 101 -18.19 -23.70 -4.48
CA GLU A 101 -18.02 -23.79 -3.90
C GLU A 101 -17.17 -23.65 -3.53
N VAL A 102 -16.73 -23.70 -3.54
CA VAL A 102 -16.15 -23.45 -3.27
C VAL A 102 -15.36 -23.01 -3.01
N ILE A 103 -14.86 -23.03 -2.97
CA ILE A 103 -14.49 -22.53 -2.67
C ILE A 103 -14.28 -22.09 -2.54
#